data_e0ed422e87ce2d2cacae491a120f67c1
#
_entry.id   e0ed422e87ce2d2cacae491a120f67c1
#
_cell.length_a   1.000
_cell.length_b   1.000
_cell.length_c   1.000
_cell.angle_alpha   90.00
_cell.angle_beta   90.00
_cell.angle_gamma   90.00
#
_symmetry.space_group_name_H-M   'P 1'
#
loop_
_entity.id
_entity.type
_entity.pdbx_description
1 polymer ?
#
loop_
_entity_poly.entity_id
_entity_poly.type
_entity_poly.pdbx_seq_one_letter_code
_entity_poly.pdbx_strand_id
1 'polypeptide(L)'
;MSSANKRKGTKFETDLLGHIRGWVGMAQNGWAVERTAQTGAKDEGDLHIDLGHTVLVLEAKDVKTPEWANWLRQAELEAGNWSEARGNRGRVFGVVVRKMRQRNTLDAMCVIPLHQLLHLLSGLKNEQ
;
A
#
# COMPACT_ATOMS: atom_id res chain seq x y z
N MET A 1 10.38 -9.68 -16.84
CA MET A 1 10.10 -10.44 -15.61
C MET A 1 9.68 -11.85 -15.96
N SER A 2 10.20 -12.84 -15.28
CA SER A 2 9.85 -14.24 -15.54
C SER A 2 8.42 -14.52 -15.03
N SER A 3 7.79 -15.59 -15.59
CA SER A 3 6.46 -16.01 -15.15
C SER A 3 6.43 -16.38 -13.67
N ALA A 4 7.52 -17.02 -13.17
CA ALA A 4 7.62 -17.38 -11.76
C ALA A 4 7.64 -16.16 -10.84
N ASN A 5 8.37 -15.11 -11.20
CA ASN A 5 8.43 -13.87 -10.41
C ASN A 5 7.08 -13.13 -10.44
N LYS A 6 6.41 -13.15 -11.58
CA LYS A 6 5.09 -12.54 -11.70
C LYS A 6 4.05 -13.24 -10.82
N ARG A 7 4.04 -14.58 -10.83
CA ARG A 7 3.13 -15.37 -9.98
C ARG A 7 3.40 -15.14 -8.48
N LYS A 8 4.67 -15.05 -8.12
CA LYS A 8 5.12 -14.81 -6.76
C LYS A 8 4.64 -13.45 -6.24
N GLY A 9 4.78 -12.41 -7.05
CA GLY A 9 4.29 -11.08 -6.72
C GLY A 9 2.77 -11.05 -6.55
N THR A 10 2.03 -11.67 -7.48
CA THR A 10 0.58 -11.75 -7.43
C THR A 10 0.10 -12.50 -6.18
N LYS A 11 0.78 -13.60 -5.84
CA LYS A 11 0.45 -14.36 -4.64
C LYS A 11 0.61 -13.53 -3.37
N PHE A 12 1.71 -12.78 -3.27
CA PHE A 12 1.94 -11.92 -2.10
C PHE A 12 0.84 -10.85 -2.00
N GLU A 13 0.47 -10.21 -3.10
CA GLU A 13 -0.61 -9.22 -3.12
C GLU A 13 -1.94 -9.84 -2.65
N THR A 14 -2.25 -11.03 -3.14
CA THR A 14 -3.48 -11.74 -2.76
C THR A 14 -3.47 -12.09 -1.27
N ASP A 15 -2.34 -12.56 -0.76
CA ASP A 15 -2.18 -12.88 0.66
C ASP A 15 -2.34 -11.63 1.53
N LEU A 16 -1.70 -10.51 1.13
CA LEU A 16 -1.84 -9.24 1.83
C LEU A 16 -3.30 -8.80 1.90
N LEU A 17 -3.99 -8.81 0.76
CA LEU A 17 -5.38 -8.39 0.67
C LEU A 17 -6.25 -9.20 1.64
N GLY A 18 -6.11 -10.52 1.63
CA GLY A 18 -6.89 -11.40 2.50
C GLY A 18 -6.60 -11.18 3.98
N HIS A 19 -5.31 -11.08 4.34
CA HIS A 19 -4.91 -10.90 5.75
C HIS A 19 -5.31 -9.53 6.30
N ILE A 20 -5.18 -8.48 5.50
CA ILE A 20 -5.58 -7.14 5.93
C ILE A 20 -7.10 -7.07 6.11
N ARG A 21 -7.86 -7.60 5.15
CA ARG A 21 -9.32 -7.64 5.24
C ARG A 21 -9.80 -8.43 6.46
N GLY A 22 -9.08 -9.48 6.82
CA GLY A 22 -9.42 -10.30 7.98
C GLY A 22 -9.02 -9.69 9.32
N TRP A 23 -8.31 -8.58 9.33
CA TRP A 23 -7.90 -7.92 10.55
C TRP A 23 -9.10 -7.29 11.24
N VAL A 24 -9.29 -7.60 12.51
CA VAL A 24 -10.47 -7.17 13.28
C VAL A 24 -10.66 -5.66 13.24
N GLY A 25 -9.57 -4.89 13.35
CA GLY A 25 -9.62 -3.43 13.32
C GLY A 25 -10.16 -2.86 12.02
N MET A 26 -9.91 -3.53 10.89
CA MET A 26 -10.43 -3.10 9.59
C MET A 26 -11.95 -3.20 9.56
N ALA A 27 -12.47 -4.34 9.98
CA ALA A 27 -13.92 -4.56 9.99
C ALA A 27 -14.63 -3.59 10.94
N GLN A 28 -14.05 -3.36 12.12
CA GLN A 28 -14.65 -2.48 13.13
C GLN A 28 -14.66 -1.02 12.70
N ASN A 29 -13.66 -0.59 11.94
CA ASN A 29 -13.57 0.81 11.51
C ASN A 29 -14.23 1.06 10.15
N GLY A 30 -14.69 0.03 9.48
CA GLY A 30 -15.32 0.14 8.18
C GLY A 30 -14.36 0.60 7.08
N TRP A 31 -13.06 0.40 7.25
CA TRP A 31 -12.06 0.77 6.27
C TRP A 31 -12.12 -0.18 5.07
N ALA A 32 -11.99 0.39 3.87
CA ALA A 32 -12.00 -0.40 2.64
C ALA A 32 -10.59 -0.78 2.25
N VAL A 33 -10.37 -2.07 1.99
CA VAL A 33 -9.10 -2.59 1.52
C VAL A 33 -9.33 -3.30 0.19
N GLU A 34 -8.70 -2.82 -0.87
CA GLU A 34 -8.98 -3.33 -2.21
C GLU A 34 -7.70 -3.42 -3.05
N ARG A 35 -7.73 -4.34 -4.01
CA ARG A 35 -6.74 -4.37 -5.07
C ARG A 35 -7.01 -3.16 -5.96
N THR A 36 -5.95 -2.42 -6.29
CA THR A 36 -6.11 -1.20 -7.07
C THR A 36 -6.40 -1.52 -8.54
N ALA A 37 -7.53 -1.02 -9.04
CA ALA A 37 -7.83 -1.06 -10.46
C ALA A 37 -7.16 0.15 -11.12
N GLN A 38 -6.30 -0.11 -12.10
CA GLN A 38 -5.63 0.96 -12.83
C GLN A 38 -6.64 1.64 -13.75
N THR A 39 -6.83 2.95 -13.56
CA THR A 39 -7.83 3.72 -14.30
C THR A 39 -7.25 4.45 -15.50
N GLY A 40 -5.94 4.47 -15.65
CA GLY A 40 -5.25 5.14 -16.75
C GLY A 40 -3.97 4.42 -17.12
N ALA A 41 -3.08 5.12 -17.84
CA ALA A 41 -1.81 4.55 -18.29
C ALA A 41 -0.73 4.55 -17.20
N LYS A 42 -0.92 5.33 -16.14
CA LYS A 42 0.05 5.47 -15.05
C LYS A 42 -0.20 4.43 -13.97
N ASP A 43 0.88 3.95 -13.36
CA ASP A 43 0.81 3.00 -12.25
C ASP A 43 0.23 3.68 -11.01
N GLU A 44 -0.75 3.04 -10.39
CA GLU A 44 -1.47 3.55 -9.22
C GLU A 44 -1.29 2.66 -7.98
N GLY A 45 -0.30 1.77 -8.01
CA GLY A 45 0.00 0.87 -6.90
C GLY A 45 -0.73 -0.47 -7.00
N ASP A 46 -0.44 -1.37 -6.07
CA ASP A 46 -0.98 -2.73 -6.09
C ASP A 46 -2.27 -2.87 -5.30
N LEU A 47 -2.29 -2.32 -4.10
CA LEU A 47 -3.43 -2.34 -3.18
C LEU A 47 -3.63 -0.95 -2.62
N HIS A 48 -4.83 -0.67 -2.10
CA HIS A 48 -5.03 0.54 -1.32
C HIS A 48 -5.94 0.29 -0.13
N ILE A 49 -5.71 1.09 0.93
CA ILE A 49 -6.55 1.10 2.13
C ILE A 49 -7.16 2.48 2.24
N ASP A 50 -8.47 2.54 2.15
CA ASP A 50 -9.21 3.81 2.25
C ASP A 50 -9.76 3.96 3.66
N LEU A 51 -9.21 4.93 4.40
CA LEU A 51 -9.62 5.24 5.76
C LEU A 51 -10.68 6.35 5.81
N GLY A 52 -11.13 6.82 4.65
CA GLY A 52 -12.05 7.92 4.54
C GLY A 52 -11.32 9.25 4.37
N HIS A 53 -10.67 9.73 5.43
CA HIS A 53 -9.88 10.97 5.40
C HIS A 53 -8.50 10.81 4.80
N THR A 54 -8.01 9.58 4.73
CA THR A 54 -6.66 9.26 4.28
C THR A 54 -6.68 7.96 3.50
N VAL A 55 -5.86 7.86 2.46
CA VAL A 55 -5.71 6.63 1.69
C VAL A 55 -4.24 6.22 1.70
N LEU A 56 -4.00 4.95 1.94
CA LEU A 56 -2.67 4.36 1.83
C LEU A 56 -2.61 3.53 0.56
N VAL A 57 -1.70 3.89 -0.34
CA VAL A 57 -1.45 3.14 -1.57
C VAL A 57 -0.25 2.25 -1.31
N LEU A 58 -0.45 0.94 -1.41
CA LEU A 58 0.56 -0.04 -1.07
C LEU A 58 1.25 -0.55 -2.31
N GLU A 59 2.58 -0.53 -2.29
CA GLU A 59 3.42 -1.16 -3.30
C GLU A 59 4.02 -2.41 -2.70
N ALA A 60 3.56 -3.57 -3.14
CA ALA A 60 3.97 -4.86 -2.59
C ALA A 60 5.24 -5.35 -3.27
N LYS A 61 6.23 -5.75 -2.49
CA LYS A 61 7.51 -6.25 -2.98
C LYS A 61 7.85 -7.62 -2.39
N ASP A 62 7.96 -8.61 -3.25
CA ASP A 62 8.47 -9.93 -2.91
C ASP A 62 9.79 -10.14 -3.67
N VAL A 63 10.81 -9.39 -3.27
CA VAL A 63 12.11 -9.31 -3.92
C VAL A 63 13.21 -9.58 -2.90
N LYS A 64 14.16 -10.41 -3.28
CA LYS A 64 15.25 -10.84 -2.40
C LYS A 64 16.14 -9.68 -1.96
N THR A 65 16.52 -8.81 -2.89
CA THR A 65 17.43 -7.69 -2.62
C THR A 65 16.66 -6.38 -2.61
N PRO A 66 16.61 -5.69 -1.48
CA PRO A 66 15.83 -4.46 -1.39
C PRO A 66 16.50 -3.29 -2.13
N GLU A 67 15.67 -2.42 -2.68
CA GLU A 67 16.09 -1.17 -3.33
C GLU A 67 15.24 -0.03 -2.75
N TRP A 68 15.41 0.23 -1.47
CA TRP A 68 14.51 1.09 -0.69
C TRP A 68 14.30 2.47 -1.29
N ALA A 69 15.37 3.17 -1.68
CA ALA A 69 15.25 4.52 -2.22
C ALA A 69 14.40 4.54 -3.49
N ASN A 70 14.62 3.59 -4.38
CA ASN A 70 13.86 3.48 -5.63
C ASN A 70 12.40 3.10 -5.35
N TRP A 71 12.19 2.13 -4.48
CA TRP A 71 10.84 1.69 -4.12
C TRP A 71 10.03 2.79 -3.46
N LEU A 72 10.64 3.60 -2.59
CA LEU A 72 9.94 4.70 -1.93
C LEU A 72 9.54 5.79 -2.92
N ARG A 73 10.42 6.12 -3.88
CA ARG A 73 10.07 7.07 -4.94
C ARG A 73 8.92 6.54 -5.80
N GLN A 74 8.96 5.25 -6.13
CA GLN A 74 7.91 4.59 -6.89
C GLN A 74 6.57 4.67 -6.15
N ALA A 75 6.58 4.34 -4.86
CA ALA A 75 5.37 4.38 -4.04
C ALA A 75 4.77 5.78 -3.95
N GLU A 76 5.60 6.81 -3.81
CA GLU A 76 5.13 8.20 -3.78
C GLU A 76 4.51 8.60 -5.12
N LEU A 77 5.15 8.21 -6.22
CA LEU A 77 4.63 8.50 -7.56
C LEU A 77 3.28 7.82 -7.78
N GLU A 78 3.17 6.57 -7.38
CA GLU A 78 1.92 5.80 -7.53
C GLU A 78 0.79 6.38 -6.69
N ALA A 79 1.09 6.83 -5.48
CA ALA A 79 0.11 7.50 -4.62
C ALA A 79 -0.40 8.79 -5.28
N GLY A 80 0.50 9.57 -5.87
CA GLY A 80 0.14 10.77 -6.63
C GLY A 80 -0.73 10.44 -7.84
N ASN A 81 -0.40 9.40 -8.58
CA ASN A 81 -1.19 8.95 -9.73
C ASN A 81 -2.58 8.49 -9.31
N TRP A 82 -2.66 7.75 -8.20
CA TRP A 82 -3.93 7.29 -7.64
C TRP A 82 -4.84 8.48 -7.30
N SER A 83 -4.27 9.49 -6.63
CA SER A 83 -5.00 10.71 -6.23
C SER A 83 -5.46 11.50 -7.44
N GLU A 84 -4.57 11.72 -8.41
CA GLU A 84 -4.88 12.48 -9.63
C GLU A 84 -6.02 11.82 -10.42
N ALA A 85 -6.01 10.51 -10.54
CA ALA A 85 -7.03 9.77 -11.27
C ALA A 85 -8.41 9.85 -10.61
N ARG A 86 -8.47 10.25 -9.33
CA ARG A 86 -9.71 10.34 -8.54
C ARG A 86 -10.02 11.76 -8.08
N GLY A 87 -9.63 12.75 -8.90
CA GLY A 87 -9.98 14.14 -8.67
C GLY A 87 -9.10 14.88 -7.68
N ASN A 88 -7.82 14.49 -7.60
CA ASN A 88 -6.83 15.11 -6.70
C ASN A 88 -7.26 15.01 -5.22
N ARG A 89 -7.58 13.81 -4.83
CA ARG A 89 -7.91 13.51 -3.44
C ARG A 89 -6.68 13.74 -2.57
N GLY A 90 -6.79 14.55 -1.53
CA GLY A 90 -5.70 14.85 -0.61
C GLY A 90 -5.46 13.72 0.39
N ARG A 91 -4.32 13.76 1.07
CA ARG A 91 -3.92 12.78 2.10
C ARG A 91 -3.86 11.36 1.56
N VAL A 92 -3.14 11.19 0.44
CA VAL A 92 -2.86 9.89 -0.15
C VAL A 92 -1.36 9.63 0.00
N PHE A 93 -1.00 8.57 0.67
CA PHE A 93 0.40 8.25 0.99
C PHE A 93 0.81 6.91 0.40
N GLY A 94 2.04 6.84 -0.11
CA GLY A 94 2.61 5.61 -0.63
C GLY A 94 3.35 4.84 0.47
N VAL A 95 3.11 3.54 0.55
CA VAL A 95 3.76 2.65 1.51
C VAL A 95 4.34 1.47 0.77
N VAL A 96 5.61 1.18 1.00
CA VAL A 96 6.24 -0.04 0.48
C VAL A 96 6.01 -1.16 1.49
N VAL A 97 5.45 -2.27 1.01
CA VAL A 97 5.21 -3.45 1.84
C VAL A 97 6.09 -4.58 1.30
N ARG A 98 7.12 -4.96 2.05
CA ARG A 98 8.05 -5.99 1.62
C ARG A 98 7.82 -7.29 2.36
N LYS A 99 7.64 -8.38 1.61
CA LYS A 99 7.53 -9.71 2.19
C LYS A 99 8.82 -10.08 2.91
N MET A 100 8.67 -10.62 4.13
CA MET A 100 9.80 -11.16 4.88
C MET A 100 9.89 -12.66 4.62
N ARG A 101 11.07 -13.11 4.20
CA ARG A 101 11.31 -14.52 3.88
C ARG A 101 11.09 -15.42 5.08
N GLN A 102 10.42 -16.56 4.86
CA GLN A 102 10.14 -17.56 5.89
C GLN A 102 9.32 -17.01 7.07
N ARG A 103 8.51 -15.98 6.80
CA ARG A 103 7.63 -15.36 7.78
C ARG A 103 6.20 -15.33 7.26
N ASN A 104 5.26 -15.15 8.17
CA ASN A 104 3.86 -14.96 7.82
C ASN A 104 3.66 -13.64 7.08
N THR A 105 2.59 -13.57 6.30
CA THR A 105 2.26 -12.36 5.54
C THR A 105 2.17 -11.12 6.42
N LEU A 106 1.60 -11.23 7.61
CA LEU A 106 1.48 -10.10 8.54
C LEU A 106 2.80 -9.68 9.18
N ASP A 107 3.89 -10.43 8.96
CA ASP A 107 5.23 -10.02 9.37
C ASP A 107 5.94 -9.17 8.32
N ALA A 108 5.27 -8.85 7.20
CA ALA A 108 5.83 -8.01 6.15
C ALA A 108 6.24 -6.64 6.71
N MET A 109 7.34 -6.10 6.18
CA MET A 109 7.80 -4.77 6.57
C MET A 109 7.04 -3.70 5.81
N CYS A 110 6.53 -2.71 6.53
CA CYS A 110 5.95 -1.52 5.93
C CYS A 110 6.93 -0.36 6.07
N VAL A 111 7.29 0.27 4.97
CA VAL A 111 8.26 1.37 4.96
C VAL A 111 7.60 2.61 4.37
N ILE A 112 7.71 3.70 5.11
CA ILE A 112 7.09 4.97 4.77
C ILE A 112 8.04 6.10 5.20
N PRO A 113 8.18 7.18 4.40
CA PRO A 113 8.98 8.32 4.83
C PRO A 113 8.44 8.94 6.12
N LEU A 114 9.35 9.41 6.98
CA LEU A 114 8.95 9.95 8.28
C LEU A 114 7.92 11.07 8.17
N HIS A 115 8.09 11.99 7.23
CA HIS A 115 7.14 13.10 7.09
C HIS A 115 5.73 12.62 6.77
N GLN A 116 5.60 11.53 6.00
CA GLN A 116 4.27 10.96 5.69
C GLN A 116 3.67 10.28 6.91
N LEU A 117 4.47 9.58 7.71
CA LEU A 117 4.02 8.99 8.96
C LEU A 117 3.49 10.07 9.90
N LEU A 118 4.19 11.19 10.01
CA LEU A 118 3.76 12.30 10.87
C LEU A 118 2.43 12.89 10.39
N HIS A 119 2.25 13.04 9.08
CA HIS A 119 0.97 13.49 8.53
C HIS A 119 -0.17 12.51 8.83
N LEU A 120 0.11 11.23 8.72
CA LEU A 120 -0.88 10.19 9.02
C LEU A 120 -1.31 10.26 10.48
N LEU A 121 -0.36 10.37 11.40
CA LEU A 121 -0.64 10.46 12.83
C LEU A 121 -1.43 11.73 13.17
N SER A 122 -1.12 12.84 12.53
CA SER A 122 -1.87 14.10 12.71
C SER A 122 -3.32 13.96 12.29
N GLY A 123 -3.57 13.21 11.21
CA GLY A 123 -4.93 12.93 10.75
C GLY A 123 -5.75 12.14 11.75
N LEU A 124 -5.12 11.16 12.40
CA LEU A 124 -5.81 10.35 13.43
C LEU A 124 -6.25 11.21 14.63
N LYS A 125 -5.41 12.17 15.03
CA LYS A 125 -5.75 13.07 16.12
C LYS A 125 -7.00 13.87 15.81
N ASN A 126 -7.18 14.29 14.57
CA ASN A 126 -8.32 15.09 14.16
C ASN A 126 -9.64 14.30 14.09
N GLU A 127 -9.57 12.97 14.19
CA GLU A 127 -10.72 12.08 14.16
C GLU A 127 -11.43 11.94 15.51
N GLN A 128 -10.81 12.40 16.58
CA GLN A 128 -11.36 12.24 17.94
C GLN A 128 -12.42 13.28 18.29
#